data_d0b915ad577e9e9b8929322e5bff3972
#
_entry.id   d0b915ad577e9e9b8929322e5bff3972
#
_cell.length_a   1.000
_cell.length_b   1.000
_cell.length_c   1.000
_cell.angle_alpha   90.00
_cell.angle_beta   90.00
_cell.angle_gamma   90.00
#
_symmetry.space_group_name_H-M   'P 1'
#
loop_
_entity.id
_entity.type
_entity.pdbx_description
1 polymer ?
#
loop_
_entity_poly.entity_id
_entity_poly.type
_entity_poly.pdbx_seq_one_letter_code
_entity_poly.pdbx_strand_id
1 'polypeptide(L)'
;MIHLDTSTLIDALSGPRRSAPALRRAIEAGERVQMSTIVLYEWLRGPRRTAELDDQEALFPRTGAVAFDNESAAIAARLYTLMPRARGREIDLAIAACAIAHGASLWTLNRSDFADIPDLALHASVTTRPQA
;
A
#
# COMPACT_ATOMS: atom_id res chain seq x y z
N MET A 1 3.57 0.85 -11.88
CA MET A 1 4.01 0.42 -10.54
C MET A 1 2.82 0.41 -9.60
N ILE A 2 2.80 -0.54 -8.70
CA ILE A 2 1.74 -0.70 -7.70
C ILE A 2 2.36 -0.55 -6.32
N HIS A 3 1.82 0.34 -5.49
CA HIS A 3 2.16 0.43 -4.07
C HIS A 3 1.11 -0.31 -3.25
N LEU A 4 1.55 -1.16 -2.34
CA LEU A 4 0.67 -1.85 -1.41
C LEU A 4 0.34 -0.95 -0.23
N ASP A 5 -0.95 -0.82 0.09
CA ASP A 5 -1.37 -0.31 1.37
C ASP A 5 -1.11 -1.37 2.45
N THR A 6 -1.00 -0.94 3.69
CA THR A 6 -0.78 -1.84 4.82
C THR A 6 -1.85 -2.92 4.91
N SER A 7 -3.10 -2.58 4.64
CA SER A 7 -4.21 -3.55 4.65
C SER A 7 -3.97 -4.72 3.69
N THR A 8 -3.49 -4.43 2.48
CA THR A 8 -3.22 -5.46 1.47
C THR A 8 -2.01 -6.30 1.86
N LEU A 9 -0.96 -5.66 2.37
CA LEU A 9 0.24 -6.38 2.81
C LEU A 9 -0.07 -7.36 3.94
N ILE A 10 -0.84 -6.91 4.94
CA ILE A 10 -1.26 -7.77 6.05
C ILE A 10 -2.10 -8.92 5.53
N ASP A 11 -3.05 -8.66 4.66
CA ASP A 11 -3.94 -9.70 4.14
C ASP A 11 -3.22 -10.70 3.23
N ALA A 12 -2.11 -10.29 2.62
CA ALA A 12 -1.32 -11.16 1.77
C ALA A 12 -0.36 -12.06 2.56
N LEU A 13 0.24 -11.56 3.65
CA LEU A 13 1.31 -12.23 4.36
C LEU A 13 0.93 -12.77 5.74
N SER A 14 -0.28 -12.48 6.21
CA SER A 14 -0.70 -12.79 7.57
C SER A 14 -2.10 -13.39 7.57
N GLY A 15 -2.43 -14.15 8.62
CA GLY A 15 -3.75 -14.77 8.78
C GLY A 15 -4.09 -15.71 7.62
N PRO A 16 -5.33 -15.66 7.08
CA PRO A 16 -5.74 -16.54 5.97
C PRO A 16 -5.04 -16.26 4.63
N ARG A 17 -4.26 -15.18 4.53
CA ARG A 17 -3.51 -14.80 3.33
C ARG A 17 -4.39 -14.68 2.08
N ARG A 18 -5.55 -14.05 2.21
CA ARG A 18 -6.56 -13.95 1.15
C ARG A 18 -6.06 -13.25 -0.11
N SER A 19 -5.22 -12.22 0.07
CA SER A 19 -4.68 -11.46 -1.05
C SER A 19 -3.43 -12.08 -1.67
N ALA A 20 -2.89 -13.15 -1.08
CA ALA A 20 -1.65 -13.76 -1.57
C ALA A 20 -1.77 -14.26 -3.03
N PRO A 21 -2.84 -14.95 -3.44
CA PRO A 21 -2.95 -15.39 -4.84
C PRO A 21 -2.98 -14.23 -5.83
N ALA A 22 -3.71 -13.16 -5.53
CA ALA A 22 -3.78 -11.99 -6.40
C ALA A 22 -2.44 -11.26 -6.48
N LEU A 23 -1.74 -11.15 -5.35
CA LEU A 23 -0.40 -10.57 -5.29
C LEU A 23 0.58 -11.38 -6.14
N ARG A 24 0.55 -12.70 -6.00
CA ARG A 24 1.40 -13.59 -6.80
C ARG A 24 1.14 -13.40 -8.29
N ARG A 25 -0.12 -13.36 -8.70
CA ARG A 25 -0.48 -13.15 -10.10
C ARG A 25 0.04 -11.83 -10.64
N ALA A 26 -0.05 -10.75 -9.86
CA ALA A 26 0.45 -9.45 -10.27
C ALA A 26 1.96 -9.49 -10.50
N ILE A 27 2.70 -10.10 -9.57
CA ILE A 27 4.16 -10.24 -9.68
C ILE A 27 4.53 -11.10 -10.88
N GLU A 28 3.85 -12.23 -11.06
CA GLU A 28 4.10 -13.15 -12.19
C GLU A 28 3.76 -12.51 -13.54
N ALA A 29 2.81 -11.59 -13.56
CA ALA A 29 2.46 -10.82 -14.76
C ALA A 29 3.47 -9.71 -15.09
N GLY A 30 4.51 -9.54 -14.29
CA GLY A 30 5.55 -8.54 -14.51
C GLY A 30 5.26 -7.18 -13.90
N GLU A 31 4.23 -7.06 -13.07
CA GLU A 31 3.93 -5.81 -12.38
C GLU A 31 5.00 -5.51 -11.32
N ARG A 32 5.41 -4.25 -11.27
CA ARG A 32 6.31 -3.79 -10.22
C ARG A 32 5.48 -3.46 -8.98
N VAL A 33 5.57 -4.30 -7.97
CA VAL A 33 4.85 -4.14 -6.72
C VAL A 33 5.85 -3.74 -5.63
N GLN A 34 5.54 -2.68 -4.91
CA GLN A 34 6.40 -2.12 -3.87
C GLN A 34 5.56 -1.70 -2.67
N MET A 35 6.23 -1.40 -1.57
CA MET A 35 5.62 -0.71 -0.45
C MET A 35 6.45 0.52 -0.10
N SER A 36 5.79 1.55 0.42
CA SER A 36 6.48 2.73 0.93
C SER A 36 7.09 2.46 2.30
N THR A 37 7.98 3.34 2.73
CA THR A 37 8.54 3.28 4.09
C THR A 37 7.48 3.50 5.16
N ILE A 38 6.39 4.21 4.85
CA ILE A 38 5.26 4.38 5.77
C ILE A 38 4.56 3.03 6.00
N VAL A 39 4.31 2.29 4.93
CA VAL A 39 3.70 0.95 5.03
C VAL A 39 4.65 -0.02 5.74
N LEU A 40 5.94 0.06 5.45
CA LEU A 40 6.94 -0.74 6.16
C LEU A 40 6.88 -0.46 7.67
N TYR A 41 6.80 0.80 8.07
CA TYR A 41 6.67 1.19 9.47
C TYR A 41 5.41 0.57 10.10
N GLU A 42 4.27 0.69 9.46
CA GLU A 42 3.02 0.14 9.98
C GLU A 42 3.06 -1.40 10.09
N TRP A 43 3.67 -2.04 9.10
CA TRP A 43 3.85 -3.49 9.12
C TRP A 43 4.75 -3.93 10.29
N LEU A 44 5.90 -3.30 10.43
CA LEU A 44 6.90 -3.67 11.45
C LEU A 44 6.45 -3.36 12.88
N ARG A 45 5.65 -2.33 13.09
CA ARG A 45 5.18 -1.97 14.44
C ARG A 45 4.11 -2.91 14.97
N GLY A 46 3.44 -3.64 14.09
CA GLY A 46 2.41 -4.60 14.47
C GLY A 46 2.99 -5.91 14.97
N PRO A 47 2.18 -6.74 15.64
CA PRO A 47 2.64 -8.06 16.05
C PRO A 47 2.80 -8.97 14.83
N ARG A 48 4.04 -9.36 14.54
CA ARG A 48 4.37 -10.23 13.40
C ARG A 48 5.11 -11.46 13.87
N ARG A 49 4.76 -12.61 13.30
CA ARG A 49 5.51 -13.83 13.53
C ARG A 49 6.80 -13.80 12.70
N THR A 50 7.82 -14.53 13.13
CA THR A 50 9.08 -14.61 12.40
C THR A 50 8.87 -15.04 10.96
N ALA A 51 8.01 -16.02 10.70
CA ALA A 51 7.71 -16.47 9.34
C ALA A 51 7.10 -15.37 8.48
N GLU A 52 6.28 -14.49 9.06
CA GLU A 52 5.68 -13.37 8.35
C GLU A 52 6.72 -12.31 7.99
N LEU A 53 7.66 -12.05 8.90
CA LEU A 53 8.77 -11.13 8.64
C LEU A 53 9.71 -11.69 7.57
N ASP A 54 9.97 -12.99 7.59
CA ASP A 54 10.80 -13.66 6.60
C ASP A 54 10.15 -13.57 5.20
N ASP A 55 8.84 -13.79 5.11
CA ASP A 55 8.11 -13.68 3.84
C ASP A 55 8.15 -12.24 3.32
N GLN A 56 7.96 -11.26 4.20
CA GLN A 56 8.05 -9.86 3.81
C GLN A 56 9.45 -9.53 3.28
N GLU A 57 10.50 -9.98 3.98
CA GLU A 57 11.87 -9.68 3.56
C GLU A 57 12.20 -10.37 2.22
N ALA A 58 11.66 -11.56 1.98
CA ALA A 58 11.88 -12.28 0.73
C ALA A 58 11.17 -11.60 -0.46
N LEU A 59 9.95 -11.10 -0.26
CA LEU A 59 9.17 -10.48 -1.33
C LEU A 59 9.43 -8.99 -1.46
N PHE A 60 9.54 -8.31 -0.34
CA PHE A 60 9.69 -6.86 -0.26
C PHE A 60 10.77 -6.51 0.76
N PRO A 61 12.05 -6.64 0.40
CA PRO A 61 13.15 -6.31 1.31
C PRO A 61 13.04 -4.87 1.82
N ARG A 62 13.33 -4.66 3.08
CA ARG A 62 13.34 -3.31 3.68
C ARG A 62 14.15 -2.31 2.87
N THR A 63 15.27 -2.75 2.32
CA THR A 63 16.16 -1.89 1.53
C THR A 63 15.54 -1.44 0.22
N GLY A 64 14.49 -2.13 -0.23
CA GLY A 64 13.76 -1.77 -1.46
C GLY A 64 12.50 -0.97 -1.23
N ALA A 65 12.15 -0.65 0.02
CA ALA A 65 10.97 0.17 0.31
C ALA A 65 11.12 1.55 -0.31
N VAL A 66 10.02 2.07 -0.87
CA VAL A 66 10.01 3.38 -1.53
C VAL A 66 9.96 4.47 -0.46
N ALA A 67 10.97 5.33 -0.46
CA ALA A 67 11.09 6.35 0.58
C ALA A 67 9.95 7.37 0.51
N PHE A 68 9.41 7.71 1.68
CA PHE A 68 8.56 8.88 1.83
C PHE A 68 9.48 10.10 1.78
N ASP A 69 9.74 10.59 0.59
CA ASP A 69 10.73 11.62 0.30
C ASP A 69 10.16 13.05 0.36
N ASN A 70 10.97 14.02 -0.01
CA ASN A 70 10.58 15.44 0.02
C ASN A 70 9.34 15.70 -0.84
N GLU A 71 9.27 15.11 -2.02
CA GLU A 71 8.12 15.27 -2.91
C GLU A 71 6.87 14.64 -2.30
N SER A 72 7.00 13.46 -1.72
CA SER A 72 5.90 12.79 -1.01
C SER A 72 5.39 13.66 0.14
N ALA A 73 6.29 14.27 0.91
CA ALA A 73 5.93 15.13 2.03
C ALA A 73 5.16 16.37 1.54
N ALA A 74 5.61 16.99 0.45
CA ALA A 74 4.93 18.16 -0.12
C ALA A 74 3.51 17.82 -0.60
N ILE A 75 3.36 16.67 -1.27
CA ILE A 75 2.06 16.20 -1.72
C ILE A 75 1.15 15.89 -0.54
N ALA A 76 1.65 15.20 0.49
CA ALA A 76 0.86 14.87 1.68
C ALA A 76 0.36 16.13 2.37
N ALA A 77 1.21 17.14 2.52
CA ALA A 77 0.82 18.42 3.13
C ALA A 77 -0.25 19.12 2.31
N ARG A 78 -0.12 19.13 0.99
CA ARG A 78 -1.12 19.73 0.10
C ARG A 78 -2.46 19.01 0.21
N LEU A 79 -2.45 17.68 0.21
CA LEU A 79 -3.68 16.90 0.39
C LEU A 79 -4.35 17.21 1.71
N TYR A 80 -3.57 17.29 2.78
CA TYR A 80 -4.10 17.60 4.11
C TYR A 80 -4.81 18.97 4.14
N THR A 81 -4.23 19.97 3.49
CA THR A 81 -4.82 21.33 3.48
C THR A 81 -6.02 21.44 2.57
N LEU A 82 -6.07 20.65 1.49
CA LEU A 82 -7.16 20.72 0.50
C LEU A 82 -8.38 19.89 0.89
N MET A 83 -8.18 18.81 1.64
CA MET A 83 -9.26 17.88 1.92
C MET A 83 -10.04 18.28 3.17
N PRO A 84 -11.39 18.32 3.09
CA PRO A 84 -12.21 18.81 4.21
C PRO A 84 -12.20 17.90 5.43
N ARG A 85 -11.79 16.65 5.32
CA ARG A 85 -11.79 15.68 6.42
C ARG A 85 -10.44 15.00 6.57
N ALA A 86 -9.38 15.79 6.51
CA ALA A 86 -8.02 15.25 6.57
C ALA A 86 -7.58 14.82 7.98
N ARG A 87 -8.14 15.46 9.02
CA ARG A 87 -7.75 15.18 10.41
C ARG A 87 -7.99 13.70 10.75
N GLY A 88 -6.98 13.06 11.31
CA GLY A 88 -7.02 11.64 11.64
C GLY A 88 -6.66 10.72 10.49
N ARG A 89 -6.40 11.29 9.31
CA ARG A 89 -6.05 10.51 8.10
C ARG A 89 -4.61 10.74 7.65
N GLU A 90 -3.76 11.27 8.53
CA GLU A 90 -2.40 11.69 8.18
C GLU A 90 -1.57 10.54 7.58
N ILE A 91 -1.69 9.33 8.15
CA ILE A 91 -0.95 8.17 7.65
C ILE A 91 -1.48 7.75 6.27
N ASP A 92 -2.80 7.68 6.10
CA ASP A 92 -3.39 7.35 4.80
C ASP A 92 -2.99 8.36 3.72
N LEU A 93 -2.97 9.64 4.06
CA LEU A 93 -2.53 10.68 3.14
C LEU A 93 -1.05 10.55 2.80
N ALA A 94 -0.22 10.16 3.76
CA ALA A 94 1.20 9.92 3.52
C ALA A 94 1.41 8.72 2.59
N ILE A 95 0.66 7.64 2.78
CA ILE A 95 0.71 6.46 1.90
C ILE A 95 0.28 6.85 0.48
N ALA A 96 -0.83 7.57 0.36
CA ALA A 96 -1.33 8.03 -0.93
C ALA A 96 -0.34 8.97 -1.63
N ALA A 97 0.22 9.91 -0.89
CA ALA A 97 1.17 10.89 -1.42
C ALA A 97 2.42 10.21 -1.97
N CYS A 98 2.92 9.19 -1.30
CA CYS A 98 4.07 8.43 -1.78
C CYS A 98 3.76 7.73 -3.10
N ALA A 99 2.58 7.13 -3.23
CA ALA A 99 2.15 6.51 -4.48
C ALA A 99 2.03 7.55 -5.60
N ILE A 100 1.41 8.70 -5.33
CA ILE A 100 1.28 9.79 -6.31
C ILE A 100 2.66 10.28 -6.76
N ALA A 101 3.55 10.54 -5.80
CA ALA A 101 4.88 11.06 -6.09
C ALA A 101 5.69 10.13 -7.00
N HIS A 102 5.46 8.84 -6.91
CA HIS A 102 6.21 7.83 -7.67
C HIS A 102 5.43 7.29 -8.87
N GLY A 103 4.29 7.90 -9.20
CA GLY A 103 3.50 7.48 -10.36
C GLY A 103 2.89 6.09 -10.23
N ALA A 104 2.64 5.64 -9.00
CA ALA A 104 2.12 4.31 -8.72
C ALA A 104 0.61 4.36 -8.45
N SER A 105 -0.08 3.26 -8.76
CA SER A 105 -1.43 3.03 -8.24
C SER A 105 -1.33 2.42 -6.84
N LEU A 106 -2.36 2.64 -6.03
CA LEU A 106 -2.41 2.09 -4.67
C LEU A 106 -3.34 0.88 -4.63
N TRP A 107 -2.84 -0.22 -4.11
CA TRP A 107 -3.64 -1.42 -3.87
C TRP A 107 -4.01 -1.47 -2.40
N THR A 108 -5.27 -1.21 -2.11
CA THR A 108 -5.82 -1.20 -0.76
C THR A 108 -7.08 -2.05 -0.67
N LEU A 109 -7.30 -2.64 0.48
CA LEU A 109 -8.57 -3.30 0.80
C LEU A 109 -9.59 -2.33 1.40
N ASN A 110 -9.15 -1.13 1.78
CA ASN A 110 -9.99 -0.09 2.37
C ASN A 110 -10.23 1.02 1.33
N ARG A 111 -10.81 0.66 0.19
CA ARG A 111 -10.96 1.58 -0.94
C ARG A 111 -11.72 2.85 -0.56
N SER A 112 -12.72 2.76 0.30
CA SER A 112 -13.49 3.94 0.74
C SER A 112 -12.65 4.96 1.49
N ASP A 113 -11.57 4.52 2.16
CA ASP A 113 -10.67 5.42 2.89
C ASP A 113 -9.75 6.22 1.96
N PHE A 114 -9.66 5.83 0.70
CA PHE A 114 -8.76 6.46 -0.27
C PHE A 114 -9.48 7.02 -1.50
N ALA A 115 -10.77 6.70 -1.67
CA ALA A 115 -11.50 7.03 -2.90
C ALA A 115 -11.67 8.54 -3.13
N ASP A 116 -11.65 9.34 -2.07
CA ASP A 116 -11.82 10.78 -2.14
C ASP A 116 -10.50 11.55 -2.33
N ILE A 117 -9.37 10.84 -2.37
CA ILE A 117 -8.07 11.50 -2.48
C ILE A 117 -7.82 11.88 -3.95
N PRO A 118 -7.67 13.18 -4.25
CA PRO A 118 -7.43 13.60 -5.62
C PRO A 118 -6.08 13.10 -6.14
N ASP A 119 -6.02 12.82 -7.43
CA ASP A 119 -4.83 12.37 -8.17
C ASP A 119 -4.35 10.97 -7.80
N LEU A 120 -5.00 10.27 -6.88
CA LEU A 120 -4.64 8.91 -6.52
C LEU A 120 -5.35 7.92 -7.43
N ALA A 121 -4.58 7.07 -8.11
CA ALA A 121 -5.11 5.94 -8.85
C ALA A 121 -5.19 4.73 -7.92
N LEU A 122 -6.36 4.11 -7.82
CA LEU A 122 -6.52 2.87 -7.07
C LEU A 122 -6.34 1.68 -8.00
N HIS A 123 -5.53 0.72 -7.57
CA HIS A 123 -5.33 -0.51 -8.32
C HIS A 123 -6.57 -1.39 -8.21
N ALA A 124 -7.13 -1.77 -9.34
CA ALA A 124 -8.21 -2.76 -9.38
C ALA A 124 -7.55 -4.14 -9.44
N SER A 125 -7.43 -4.80 -8.30
CA SER A 125 -7.02 -6.19 -8.32
C SER A 125 -8.13 -7.00 -9.00
N VAL A 126 -7.76 -7.75 -10.03
CA VAL A 126 -8.64 -8.77 -10.57
C VAL A 126 -8.65 -9.92 -9.56
N THR A 127 -9.32 -9.74 -8.44
CA THR A 127 -9.77 -10.87 -7.69
C THR A 127 -10.88 -11.50 -8.51
N THR A 128 -10.60 -12.61 -9.12
CA THR A 128 -11.64 -13.52 -9.51
C THR A 128 -12.35 -13.95 -8.24
N ARG A 129 -13.30 -13.15 -7.82
CA ARG A 129 -14.31 -13.68 -6.94
C ARG A 129 -15.01 -14.78 -7.71
N PRO A 130 -15.20 -15.98 -7.13
CA PRO A 130 -16.21 -16.86 -7.67
C PRO A 130 -17.49 -16.05 -7.69
N GLN A 131 -17.98 -15.82 -8.86
CA GLN A 131 -19.29 -15.25 -9.04
C GLN A 131 -20.27 -16.23 -8.41
N ALA A 132 -20.82 -15.86 -7.28
CA ALA A 132 -21.93 -16.63 -6.76
C ALA A 132 -23.06 -16.60 -7.76
#